data_c594cfb866126c128112439d72fa911f
#
_entry.id   c594cfb866126c128112439d72fa911f
#
_cell.length_a   1.000
_cell.length_b   1.000
_cell.length_c   1.000
_cell.angle_alpha   90.00
_cell.angle_beta   90.00
_cell.angle_gamma   90.00
#
_symmetry.space_group_name_H-M   'P 1'
#
loop_
_entity.id
_entity.type
_entity.pdbx_description
1 polymer ?
#
loop_
_entity_poly.entity_id
_entity_poly.type
_entity_poly.pdbx_seq_one_letter_code
_entity_poly.pdbx_strand_id
1 'polypeptide(L)'
;MRRYAVILNRRQRNTITLRQLFNEWLPIHSQSISDSAVKSYHIAFKHISNISDMPITNIHFQHHQNVINSMHVKGLSYSSCKKVRTLLNKLFNYAIIKDYAITNYTLHLKLGPNIPTIQRKVFTRQQINKLWAIDTSYSHMILILLYTGLRIGELLNLRKQDIYRRSSYLIVRHAKTKAGEGRIIPIHHRIMPLIEQLYRDTDEYLFAISYTTFHKHFKDIMKQLNCKHTIHDTRHTFASLLDAVAPPNTLRSLLGHKQGDITTRVYTHKTIRELRKAIELLK
;
A
#
# COMPACT_ATOMS: atom_id res chain seq x y z
N MET A 1 -14.33 -15.33 51.48
CA MET A 1 -13.90 -16.46 50.62
C MET A 1 -14.11 -16.25 49.12
N ARG A 2 -15.26 -15.76 48.60
CA ARG A 2 -15.48 -15.57 47.15
C ARG A 2 -14.50 -14.58 46.46
N ARG A 3 -14.07 -13.51 47.12
CA ARG A 3 -13.05 -12.56 46.56
C ARG A 3 -11.67 -13.18 46.39
N TYR A 4 -11.23 -14.05 47.29
CA TYR A 4 -9.95 -14.76 47.20
C TYR A 4 -9.95 -15.81 46.09
N ALA A 5 -11.06 -16.54 45.87
CA ALA A 5 -11.20 -17.49 44.77
C ALA A 5 -11.16 -16.81 43.41
N VAL A 6 -11.73 -15.60 43.28
CA VAL A 6 -11.64 -14.79 42.04
C VAL A 6 -10.20 -14.32 41.77
N ILE A 7 -9.44 -13.97 42.83
CA ILE A 7 -8.04 -13.55 42.70
C ILE A 7 -7.14 -14.75 42.35
N LEU A 8 -7.38 -15.94 42.93
CA LEU A 8 -6.64 -17.17 42.60
C LEU A 8 -6.95 -17.67 41.20
N ASN A 9 -8.21 -17.65 40.75
CA ASN A 9 -8.58 -17.95 39.37
C ASN A 9 -7.96 -16.94 38.36
N ARG A 10 -7.82 -15.67 38.72
CA ARG A 10 -7.07 -14.69 37.92
C ARG A 10 -5.57 -15.02 37.83
N ARG A 11 -4.93 -15.51 38.90
CA ARG A 11 -3.51 -15.90 38.88
C ARG A 11 -3.24 -17.15 38.04
N GLN A 12 -4.15 -18.12 37.98
CA GLN A 12 -3.97 -19.32 37.13
C GLN A 12 -4.24 -19.10 35.65
N ARG A 13 -5.00 -18.06 35.26
CA ARG A 13 -5.26 -17.70 33.84
C ARG A 13 -4.11 -16.96 33.15
N ASN A 14 -3.02 -16.66 33.87
CA ASN A 14 -2.04 -15.65 33.44
C ASN A 14 -0.68 -16.22 33.01
N THR A 15 -0.65 -17.43 32.45
CA THR A 15 0.61 -18.00 31.93
C THR A 15 0.76 -17.88 30.41
N ILE A 16 -0.21 -17.30 29.70
CA ILE A 16 -0.12 -17.15 28.25
C ILE A 16 1.03 -16.23 27.87
N THR A 17 1.89 -16.69 26.96
CA THR A 17 2.99 -15.89 26.44
C THR A 17 2.50 -14.97 25.30
N LEU A 18 3.29 -13.95 24.98
CA LEU A 18 2.97 -13.06 23.87
C LEU A 18 2.90 -13.81 22.53
N ARG A 19 3.70 -14.87 22.35
CA ARG A 19 3.66 -15.76 21.18
C ARG A 19 2.36 -16.55 21.13
N GLN A 20 1.91 -17.12 22.24
CA GLN A 20 0.65 -17.85 22.31
C GLN A 20 -0.52 -16.92 22.04
N LEU A 21 -0.50 -15.71 22.61
CA LEU A 21 -1.49 -14.67 22.35
C LEU A 21 -1.55 -14.28 20.86
N PHE A 22 -0.40 -14.13 20.20
CA PHE A 22 -0.34 -13.83 18.77
C PHE A 22 -0.94 -14.96 17.94
N ASN A 23 -0.61 -16.21 18.27
CA ASN A 23 -1.10 -17.39 17.56
C ASN A 23 -2.61 -17.60 17.74
N GLU A 24 -3.18 -17.21 18.90
CA GLU A 24 -4.62 -17.23 19.17
C GLU A 24 -5.34 -16.09 18.42
N TRP A 25 -4.78 -14.88 18.47
CA TRP A 25 -5.39 -13.68 17.91
C TRP A 25 -5.36 -13.64 16.38
N LEU A 26 -4.26 -14.04 15.75
CA LEU A 26 -4.04 -13.85 14.32
C LEU A 26 -5.06 -14.58 13.44
N PRO A 27 -5.42 -15.86 13.66
CA PRO A 27 -6.42 -16.56 12.87
C PRO A 27 -7.79 -15.88 12.89
N ILE A 28 -8.20 -15.37 14.05
CA ILE A 28 -9.47 -14.65 14.23
C ILE A 28 -9.43 -13.32 13.45
N HIS A 29 -8.36 -12.56 13.62
CA HIS A 29 -8.21 -11.26 12.97
C HIS A 29 -7.99 -11.35 11.45
N SER A 30 -7.36 -12.43 10.96
CA SER A 30 -7.08 -12.63 9.54
C SER A 30 -8.33 -12.77 8.68
N GLN A 31 -9.46 -13.20 9.25
CA GLN A 31 -10.74 -13.34 8.53
C GLN A 31 -11.26 -12.01 7.96
N SER A 32 -10.84 -10.86 8.54
CA SER A 32 -11.32 -9.52 8.18
C SER A 32 -10.29 -8.64 7.47
N ILE A 33 -9.12 -9.18 7.14
CA ILE A 33 -8.01 -8.41 6.57
C ILE A 33 -7.38 -9.11 5.35
N SER A 34 -6.61 -8.37 4.55
CA SER A 34 -5.89 -8.93 3.40
C SER A 34 -4.66 -9.73 3.80
N ASP A 35 -4.25 -10.70 2.94
CA ASP A 35 -3.00 -11.48 3.11
C ASP A 35 -1.77 -10.60 3.28
N SER A 36 -1.73 -9.45 2.60
CA SER A 36 -0.65 -8.48 2.74
C SER A 36 -0.58 -7.88 4.16
N ALA A 37 -1.72 -7.68 4.80
CA ALA A 37 -1.77 -7.22 6.19
C ALA A 37 -1.32 -8.34 7.14
N VAL A 38 -1.73 -9.58 6.90
CA VAL A 38 -1.25 -10.77 7.66
C VAL A 38 0.28 -10.87 7.58
N LYS A 39 0.85 -10.80 6.36
CA LYS A 39 2.32 -10.78 6.17
C LYS A 39 2.99 -9.63 6.93
N SER A 40 2.36 -8.46 6.96
CA SER A 40 2.88 -7.30 7.71
C SER A 40 2.90 -7.55 9.22
N TYR A 41 1.90 -8.26 9.78
CA TYR A 41 1.90 -8.64 11.19
C TYR A 41 2.99 -9.68 11.52
N HIS A 42 3.21 -10.68 10.66
CA HIS A 42 4.33 -11.61 10.85
C HIS A 42 5.69 -10.90 10.84
N ILE A 43 5.89 -9.93 9.93
CA ILE A 43 7.11 -9.11 9.91
C ILE A 43 7.24 -8.29 11.19
N ALA A 44 6.16 -7.65 11.64
CA ALA A 44 6.17 -6.89 12.89
C ALA A 44 6.46 -7.77 14.10
N PHE A 45 5.92 -9.01 14.14
CA PHE A 45 6.13 -9.98 15.22
C PHE A 45 7.60 -10.41 15.34
N LYS A 46 8.32 -10.52 14.23
CA LYS A 46 9.77 -10.82 14.25
C LYS A 46 10.58 -9.80 15.06
N HIS A 47 10.14 -8.54 15.08
CA HIS A 47 10.85 -7.48 15.83
C HIS A 47 10.62 -7.53 17.34
N ILE A 48 9.65 -8.31 17.82
CA ILE A 48 9.32 -8.48 19.24
C ILE A 48 9.73 -9.87 19.77
N SER A 49 10.56 -10.58 19.01
CA SER A 49 11.00 -11.96 19.37
C SER A 49 11.65 -12.07 20.75
N ASN A 50 12.35 -11.04 21.18
CA ASN A 50 13.02 -10.98 22.51
C ASN A 50 12.05 -10.97 23.70
N ILE A 51 10.79 -10.62 23.49
CA ILE A 51 9.73 -10.62 24.53
C ILE A 51 8.62 -11.63 24.21
N SER A 52 8.72 -12.35 23.08
CA SER A 52 7.63 -13.19 22.57
C SER A 52 7.27 -14.36 23.49
N ASP A 53 8.26 -14.88 24.23
CA ASP A 53 8.08 -16.04 25.10
C ASP A 53 7.88 -15.65 26.57
N MET A 54 7.79 -14.33 26.84
CA MET A 54 7.44 -13.83 28.17
C MET A 54 5.93 -13.96 28.41
N PRO A 55 5.50 -14.32 29.62
CA PRO A 55 4.12 -14.20 30.05
C PRO A 55 3.64 -12.74 29.91
N ILE A 56 2.46 -12.55 29.34
CA ILE A 56 1.96 -11.18 29.04
C ILE A 56 1.79 -10.32 30.29
N THR A 57 1.53 -10.92 31.43
CA THR A 57 1.47 -10.26 32.76
C THR A 57 2.79 -9.66 33.21
N ASN A 58 3.90 -10.21 32.71
CA ASN A 58 5.25 -9.75 33.05
C ASN A 58 5.78 -8.71 32.05
N ILE A 59 5.00 -8.44 30.98
CA ILE A 59 5.37 -7.46 29.97
C ILE A 59 4.85 -6.09 30.38
N HIS A 60 5.75 -5.20 30.82
CA HIS A 60 5.47 -3.84 31.24
C HIS A 60 5.90 -2.83 30.17
N PHE A 61 5.57 -1.56 30.37
CA PHE A 61 5.92 -0.47 29.46
C PHE A 61 7.38 -0.51 28.98
N GLN A 62 8.33 -0.74 29.93
CA GLN A 62 9.75 -0.74 29.61
C GLN A 62 10.15 -1.82 28.59
N HIS A 63 9.53 -3.00 28.66
CA HIS A 63 9.78 -4.07 27.68
C HIS A 63 9.36 -3.65 26.27
N HIS A 64 8.19 -3.05 26.12
CA HIS A 64 7.71 -2.52 24.84
C HIS A 64 8.61 -1.39 24.32
N GLN A 65 9.01 -0.45 25.22
CA GLN A 65 9.85 0.68 24.83
C GLN A 65 11.25 0.21 24.41
N ASN A 66 11.82 -0.79 25.08
CA ASN A 66 13.11 -1.38 24.72
C ASN A 66 13.08 -2.03 23.32
N VAL A 67 11.96 -2.66 22.93
CA VAL A 67 11.78 -3.13 21.55
C VAL A 67 11.89 -1.99 20.55
N ILE A 68 11.16 -0.91 20.77
CA ILE A 68 11.20 0.28 19.89
C ILE A 68 12.62 0.88 19.85
N ASN A 69 13.27 1.01 21.01
CA ASN A 69 14.63 1.54 21.10
C ASN A 69 15.63 0.65 20.34
N SER A 70 15.53 -0.67 20.46
CA SER A 70 16.37 -1.61 19.71
C SER A 70 16.17 -1.53 18.20
N MET A 71 14.94 -1.24 17.75
CA MET A 71 14.64 -1.00 16.33
C MET A 71 15.31 0.28 15.83
N HIS A 72 15.35 1.34 16.64
CA HIS A 72 16.07 2.59 16.29
C HIS A 72 17.58 2.35 16.20
N VAL A 73 18.17 1.64 17.14
CA VAL A 73 19.60 1.28 17.10
C VAL A 73 19.94 0.50 15.82
N LYS A 74 19.02 -0.35 15.35
CA LYS A 74 19.16 -1.07 14.06
C LYS A 74 18.84 -0.20 12.83
N GLY A 75 18.60 1.09 12.97
CA GLY A 75 18.30 2.01 11.86
C GLY A 75 16.94 1.82 11.20
N LEU A 76 15.98 1.17 11.87
CA LEU A 76 14.65 0.94 11.30
C LEU A 76 13.83 2.24 11.28
N SER A 77 13.02 2.39 10.23
CA SER A 77 12.23 3.60 10.02
C SER A 77 11.12 3.76 11.07
N TYR A 78 10.69 5.01 11.29
CA TYR A 78 9.48 5.33 12.08
C TYR A 78 8.27 4.51 11.65
N SER A 79 8.08 4.30 10.34
CA SER A 79 6.99 3.48 9.81
C SER A 79 7.05 2.03 10.28
N SER A 80 8.26 1.45 10.41
CA SER A 80 8.46 0.10 10.93
C SER A 80 8.13 0.04 12.42
N CYS A 81 8.61 0.99 13.22
CA CYS A 81 8.27 1.11 14.65
C CYS A 81 6.76 1.28 14.86
N LYS A 82 6.10 2.10 14.03
CA LYS A 82 4.64 2.28 14.07
C LYS A 82 3.88 0.99 13.79
N LYS A 83 4.35 0.13 12.87
CA LYS A 83 3.74 -1.19 12.61
C LYS A 83 3.84 -2.12 13.83
N VAL A 84 4.99 -2.14 14.49
CA VAL A 84 5.19 -2.92 15.72
C VAL A 84 4.29 -2.41 16.83
N ARG A 85 4.23 -1.09 17.07
CA ARG A 85 3.29 -0.51 18.02
C ARG A 85 1.84 -0.88 17.71
N THR A 86 1.46 -0.85 16.43
CA THR A 86 0.11 -1.20 16.00
C THR A 86 -0.21 -2.67 16.30
N LEU A 87 0.72 -3.58 16.05
CA LEU A 87 0.56 -4.99 16.40
C LEU A 87 0.42 -5.18 17.91
N LEU A 88 1.36 -4.63 18.70
CA LEU A 88 1.32 -4.71 20.16
C LEU A 88 0.02 -4.15 20.74
N ASN A 89 -0.46 -3.00 20.21
CA ASN A 89 -1.74 -2.42 20.63
C ASN A 89 -2.92 -3.36 20.38
N LYS A 90 -2.95 -4.01 19.22
CA LYS A 90 -4.02 -4.97 18.90
C LYS A 90 -3.96 -6.20 19.81
N LEU A 91 -2.77 -6.75 20.06
CA LEU A 91 -2.57 -7.90 20.93
C LEU A 91 -2.98 -7.60 22.38
N PHE A 92 -2.54 -6.47 22.93
CA PHE A 92 -2.87 -6.11 24.32
C PHE A 92 -4.33 -5.70 24.48
N ASN A 93 -4.97 -5.09 23.48
CA ASN A 93 -6.42 -4.88 23.50
C ASN A 93 -7.16 -6.21 23.50
N TYR A 94 -6.73 -7.18 22.68
CA TYR A 94 -7.32 -8.51 22.67
C TYR A 94 -7.09 -9.23 24.01
N ALA A 95 -5.90 -9.12 24.60
CA ALA A 95 -5.59 -9.68 25.90
C ALA A 95 -6.49 -9.10 27.03
N ILE A 96 -6.82 -7.81 26.95
CA ILE A 96 -7.76 -7.16 27.89
C ILE A 96 -9.17 -7.73 27.71
N ILE A 97 -9.65 -7.87 26.47
CA ILE A 97 -10.98 -8.44 26.15
C ILE A 97 -11.09 -9.89 26.65
N LYS A 98 -9.99 -10.64 26.67
CA LYS A 98 -9.89 -12.02 27.13
C LYS A 98 -9.56 -12.16 28.62
N ASP A 99 -9.51 -11.08 29.37
CA ASP A 99 -9.10 -11.05 30.80
C ASP A 99 -7.69 -11.62 31.05
N TYR A 100 -6.81 -11.65 30.03
CA TYR A 100 -5.41 -12.07 30.15
C TYR A 100 -4.50 -10.94 30.64
N ALA A 101 -4.84 -9.68 30.41
CA ALA A 101 -4.15 -8.49 30.82
C ALA A 101 -5.10 -7.43 31.32
N ILE A 102 -4.59 -6.50 32.15
CA ILE A 102 -5.38 -5.41 32.76
C ILE A 102 -5.09 -4.06 32.04
N THR A 103 -3.88 -3.91 31.50
CA THR A 103 -3.42 -2.61 30.99
C THR A 103 -2.74 -2.75 29.64
N ASN A 104 -3.00 -1.76 28.77
CA ASN A 104 -2.31 -1.63 27.49
C ASN A 104 -1.42 -0.36 27.49
N TYR A 105 -0.13 -0.54 27.64
CA TYR A 105 0.86 0.55 27.67
C TYR A 105 1.27 1.05 26.27
N THR A 106 0.83 0.39 25.20
CA THR A 106 1.38 0.59 23.84
C THR A 106 1.07 1.97 23.25
N LEU A 107 0.02 2.65 23.72
CA LEU A 107 -0.35 3.99 23.26
C LEU A 107 0.66 5.05 23.76
N HIS A 108 1.37 4.80 24.85
CA HIS A 108 2.34 5.70 25.45
C HIS A 108 3.76 5.53 24.88
N LEU A 109 3.97 4.57 23.96
CA LEU A 109 5.29 4.30 23.37
C LEU A 109 5.80 5.48 22.54
N LYS A 110 7.02 5.91 22.83
CA LYS A 110 7.73 6.93 22.06
C LYS A 110 8.40 6.29 20.84
N LEU A 111 7.93 6.67 19.64
CA LEU A 111 8.43 6.12 18.38
C LEU A 111 9.56 6.93 17.75
N GLY A 112 10.04 7.99 18.40
CA GLY A 112 11.01 8.91 17.82
C GLY A 112 10.38 9.85 16.75
N PRO A 113 11.21 10.67 16.08
CA PRO A 113 10.74 11.61 15.08
C PRO A 113 10.29 10.89 13.78
N ASN A 114 9.21 11.37 13.18
CA ASN A 114 8.75 10.90 11.89
C ASN A 114 9.50 11.64 10.76
N ILE A 115 10.76 11.25 10.55
CA ILE A 115 11.58 11.82 9.48
C ILE A 115 11.29 11.05 8.19
N PRO A 116 10.82 11.71 7.12
CA PRO A 116 10.63 11.07 5.83
C PRO A 116 11.95 10.53 5.29
N THR A 117 12.08 9.21 5.18
CA THR A 117 13.32 8.55 4.70
C THR A 117 13.36 8.39 3.18
N ILE A 118 12.24 8.60 2.50
CA ILE A 118 12.12 8.42 1.05
C ILE A 118 11.70 9.75 0.44
N GLN A 119 12.62 10.40 -0.26
CA GLN A 119 12.27 11.44 -1.23
C GLN A 119 11.70 10.75 -2.48
N ARG A 120 10.45 11.07 -2.78
CA ARG A 120 9.79 10.58 -3.98
C ARG A 120 10.36 11.32 -5.19
N LYS A 121 10.75 10.54 -6.20
CA LYS A 121 11.35 11.06 -7.42
C LYS A 121 10.31 11.10 -8.54
N VAL A 122 10.42 12.08 -9.40
CA VAL A 122 9.62 12.23 -10.61
C VAL A 122 10.51 11.91 -11.81
N PHE A 123 10.02 11.13 -12.76
CA PHE A 123 10.71 10.90 -14.01
C PHE A 123 10.86 12.20 -14.78
N THR A 124 12.07 12.50 -15.23
CA THR A 124 12.31 13.65 -16.08
C THR A 124 11.82 13.40 -17.51
N ARG A 125 11.56 14.47 -18.25
CA ARG A 125 11.15 14.37 -19.66
C ARG A 125 12.16 13.59 -20.50
N GLN A 126 13.45 13.78 -20.25
CA GLN A 126 14.49 13.01 -20.94
C GLN A 126 14.43 11.51 -20.64
N GLN A 127 14.14 11.13 -19.38
CA GLN A 127 13.98 9.73 -19.01
C GLN A 127 12.75 9.11 -19.68
N ILE A 128 11.63 9.83 -19.74
CA ILE A 128 10.43 9.38 -20.45
C ILE A 128 10.71 9.22 -21.95
N ASN A 129 11.41 10.16 -22.57
CA ASN A 129 11.79 10.05 -24.00
C ASN A 129 12.71 8.84 -24.26
N LYS A 130 13.67 8.57 -23.36
CA LYS A 130 14.51 7.37 -23.45
C LYS A 130 13.70 6.08 -23.27
N LEU A 131 12.67 6.08 -22.41
CA LEU A 131 11.75 4.94 -22.26
C LEU A 131 10.99 4.64 -23.56
N TRP A 132 10.57 5.66 -24.30
CA TRP A 132 9.94 5.50 -25.61
C TRP A 132 10.86 4.90 -26.66
N ALA A 133 12.19 5.05 -26.52
CA ALA A 133 13.17 4.44 -27.42
C ALA A 133 13.46 2.97 -27.08
N ILE A 134 13.00 2.48 -25.92
CA ILE A 134 13.13 1.07 -25.53
C ILE A 134 11.85 0.33 -25.96
N ASP A 135 11.95 -0.50 -26.99
CA ASP A 135 10.82 -1.25 -27.53
C ASP A 135 10.73 -2.65 -26.89
N THR A 136 10.21 -2.71 -25.68
CA THR A 136 9.94 -3.96 -24.96
C THR A 136 8.58 -3.92 -24.28
N SER A 137 7.94 -5.07 -24.08
CA SER A 137 6.66 -5.13 -23.33
C SER A 137 6.77 -4.52 -21.93
N TYR A 138 7.93 -4.62 -21.27
CA TYR A 138 8.13 -4.04 -19.95
C TYR A 138 8.29 -2.51 -19.97
N SER A 139 8.94 -1.93 -20.97
CA SER A 139 8.97 -0.47 -21.15
C SER A 139 7.60 0.08 -21.48
N HIS A 140 6.81 -0.63 -22.30
CA HIS A 140 5.42 -0.29 -22.58
C HIS A 140 4.57 -0.27 -21.30
N MET A 141 4.74 -1.25 -20.41
CA MET A 141 4.07 -1.25 -19.10
C MET A 141 4.44 -0.03 -18.25
N ILE A 142 5.72 0.37 -18.24
CA ILE A 142 6.17 1.56 -17.51
C ILE A 142 5.54 2.83 -18.11
N LEU A 143 5.49 2.94 -19.43
CA LEU A 143 4.84 4.06 -20.13
C LEU A 143 3.33 4.11 -19.81
N ILE A 144 2.65 2.97 -19.84
CA ILE A 144 1.23 2.91 -19.46
C ILE A 144 1.03 3.37 -18.02
N LEU A 145 1.89 2.96 -17.06
CA LEU A 145 1.84 3.44 -15.69
C LEU A 145 2.07 4.97 -15.59
N LEU A 146 2.99 5.52 -16.38
CA LEU A 146 3.30 6.96 -16.42
C LEU A 146 2.14 7.80 -16.98
N TYR A 147 1.40 7.29 -17.97
CA TYR A 147 0.32 8.04 -18.62
C TYR A 147 -1.08 7.74 -18.05
N THR A 148 -1.23 6.75 -17.16
CA THR A 148 -2.51 6.42 -16.53
C THR A 148 -2.54 6.66 -15.02
N GLY A 149 -1.38 6.74 -14.39
CA GLY A 149 -1.26 6.82 -12.94
C GLY A 149 -1.79 5.59 -12.20
N LEU A 150 -1.97 4.45 -12.87
CA LEU A 150 -2.36 3.18 -12.25
C LEU A 150 -1.35 2.75 -11.18
N ARG A 151 -1.84 2.09 -10.13
CA ARG A 151 -0.96 1.30 -9.26
C ARG A 151 -0.54 0.02 -10.00
N ILE A 152 0.65 -0.49 -9.72
CA ILE A 152 1.11 -1.72 -10.38
C ILE A 152 0.14 -2.89 -10.21
N GLY A 153 -0.46 -3.06 -9.04
CA GLY A 153 -1.47 -4.11 -8.83
C GLY A 153 -2.75 -3.89 -9.64
N GLU A 154 -3.10 -2.64 -9.96
CA GLU A 154 -4.24 -2.33 -10.83
C GLU A 154 -3.90 -2.64 -12.30
N LEU A 155 -2.68 -2.32 -12.73
CA LEU A 155 -2.20 -2.65 -14.08
C LEU A 155 -2.15 -4.17 -14.31
N LEU A 156 -1.56 -4.93 -13.37
CA LEU A 156 -1.41 -6.39 -13.49
C LEU A 156 -2.75 -7.14 -13.44
N ASN A 157 -3.80 -6.53 -12.86
CA ASN A 157 -5.16 -7.09 -12.84
C ASN A 157 -6.07 -6.52 -13.93
N LEU A 158 -5.53 -5.72 -14.86
CA LEU A 158 -6.32 -5.13 -15.94
C LEU A 158 -6.67 -6.18 -16.97
N ARG A 159 -7.97 -6.34 -17.24
CA ARG A 159 -8.50 -7.31 -18.21
C ARG A 159 -8.91 -6.61 -19.51
N LYS A 160 -8.99 -7.38 -20.60
CA LYS A 160 -9.50 -6.89 -21.89
C LYS A 160 -10.87 -6.22 -21.78
N GLN A 161 -11.79 -6.80 -21.02
CA GLN A 161 -13.14 -6.27 -20.81
C GLN A 161 -13.17 -4.92 -20.09
N ASP A 162 -12.06 -4.52 -19.45
CA ASP A 162 -11.95 -3.25 -18.76
C ASP A 162 -11.52 -2.11 -19.69
N ILE A 163 -11.16 -2.43 -20.95
CA ILE A 163 -10.63 -1.49 -21.93
C ILE A 163 -11.68 -1.21 -23.00
N TYR A 164 -12.13 0.02 -23.04
CA TYR A 164 -13.10 0.53 -24.00
C TYR A 164 -12.38 1.26 -25.15
N ARG A 165 -11.85 0.48 -26.09
CA ARG A 165 -10.98 0.97 -27.18
C ARG A 165 -11.64 2.08 -28.03
N ARG A 166 -12.88 1.86 -28.47
CA ARG A 166 -13.60 2.86 -29.30
C ARG A 166 -13.81 4.19 -28.59
N SER A 167 -13.94 4.15 -27.28
CA SER A 167 -14.15 5.34 -26.44
C SER A 167 -12.88 5.78 -25.70
N SER A 168 -11.74 5.15 -25.97
CA SER A 168 -10.40 5.48 -25.46
C SER A 168 -10.37 5.74 -23.95
N TYR A 169 -10.89 4.78 -23.15
CA TYR A 169 -10.76 4.78 -21.69
C TYR A 169 -10.68 3.35 -21.14
N LEU A 170 -10.22 3.22 -19.91
CA LEU A 170 -10.24 2.00 -19.13
C LEU A 170 -10.97 2.20 -17.80
N ILE A 171 -11.47 1.11 -17.22
CA ILE A 171 -12.12 1.09 -15.90
C ILE A 171 -11.28 0.25 -14.95
N VAL A 172 -10.96 0.79 -13.77
CA VAL A 172 -10.24 0.05 -12.73
C VAL A 172 -11.24 -0.69 -11.86
N ARG A 173 -11.45 -1.98 -12.10
CA ARG A 173 -12.39 -2.81 -11.32
C ARG A 173 -11.79 -3.32 -10.01
N HIS A 174 -10.49 -3.62 -9.99
CA HIS A 174 -9.80 -4.17 -8.83
C HIS A 174 -8.81 -3.14 -8.27
N ALA A 175 -9.25 -2.35 -7.31
CA ALA A 175 -8.40 -1.39 -6.62
C ALA A 175 -8.15 -1.81 -5.17
N LYS A 176 -7.01 -1.37 -4.60
CA LYS A 176 -6.67 -1.59 -3.19
C LYS A 176 -7.68 -0.95 -2.22
N THR A 177 -8.43 0.04 -2.66
CA THR A 177 -9.40 0.79 -1.84
C THR A 177 -10.71 0.95 -2.59
N LYS A 178 -11.84 0.88 -1.88
CA LYS A 178 -13.18 1.13 -2.47
C LYS A 178 -13.28 2.45 -3.25
N ALA A 179 -12.55 3.49 -2.82
CA ALA A 179 -12.52 4.78 -3.53
C ALA A 179 -11.83 4.71 -4.90
N GLY A 180 -11.04 3.69 -5.14
CA GLY A 180 -10.36 3.48 -6.42
C GLY A 180 -11.11 2.56 -7.39
N GLU A 181 -12.11 1.83 -6.91
CA GLU A 181 -12.90 0.90 -7.72
C GLU A 181 -13.89 1.66 -8.62
N GLY A 182 -14.09 1.13 -9.82
CA GLY A 182 -15.02 1.72 -10.80
C GLY A 182 -14.52 3.03 -11.43
N ARG A 183 -13.32 3.52 -11.08
CA ARG A 183 -12.85 4.78 -11.68
C ARG A 183 -12.49 4.62 -13.15
N ILE A 184 -12.86 5.64 -13.91
CA ILE A 184 -12.58 5.74 -15.34
C ILE A 184 -11.28 6.51 -15.55
N ILE A 185 -10.38 5.95 -16.35
CA ILE A 185 -9.14 6.60 -16.76
C ILE A 185 -9.15 6.69 -18.29
N PRO A 186 -9.23 7.88 -18.88
CA PRO A 186 -9.04 8.05 -20.32
C PRO A 186 -7.62 7.62 -20.72
N ILE A 187 -7.52 7.02 -21.89
CA ILE A 187 -6.24 6.57 -22.45
C ILE A 187 -5.69 7.70 -23.30
N HIS A 188 -4.49 8.18 -22.94
CA HIS A 188 -3.78 9.20 -23.72
C HIS A 188 -3.45 8.66 -25.12
N HIS A 189 -3.57 9.51 -26.17
CA HIS A 189 -3.35 9.10 -27.56
C HIS A 189 -2.00 8.44 -27.80
N ARG A 190 -0.92 8.87 -27.13
CA ARG A 190 0.43 8.31 -27.30
C ARG A 190 0.56 6.87 -26.86
N ILE A 191 -0.17 6.44 -25.83
CA ILE A 191 -0.10 5.05 -25.34
C ILE A 191 -1.19 4.16 -25.92
N MET A 192 -2.11 4.71 -26.69
CA MET A 192 -3.19 3.93 -27.32
C MET A 192 -2.66 2.81 -28.22
N PRO A 193 -1.65 3.03 -29.09
CA PRO A 193 -1.06 1.96 -29.92
C PRO A 193 -0.46 0.82 -29.09
N LEU A 194 0.19 1.12 -27.96
CA LEU A 194 0.75 0.11 -27.05
C LEU A 194 -0.35 -0.75 -26.43
N ILE A 195 -1.45 -0.13 -26.02
CA ILE A 195 -2.61 -0.85 -25.45
C ILE A 195 -3.30 -1.69 -26.53
N GLU A 196 -3.42 -1.22 -27.76
CA GLU A 196 -4.02 -1.97 -28.86
C GLU A 196 -3.18 -3.18 -29.26
N GLN A 197 -1.87 -3.06 -29.27
CA GLN A 197 -0.96 -4.19 -29.49
C GLN A 197 -1.16 -5.24 -28.40
N LEU A 198 -1.04 -4.87 -27.12
CA LEU A 198 -1.24 -5.77 -25.99
C LEU A 198 -2.62 -6.42 -26.00
N TYR A 199 -3.65 -5.67 -26.37
CA TYR A 199 -5.02 -6.19 -26.47
C TYR A 199 -5.15 -7.30 -27.52
N ARG A 200 -4.41 -7.25 -28.62
CA ARG A 200 -4.41 -8.30 -29.65
C ARG A 200 -3.69 -9.56 -29.18
N ASP A 201 -2.58 -9.37 -28.45
CA ASP A 201 -1.62 -10.43 -28.12
C ASP A 201 -2.01 -11.25 -26.88
N THR A 202 -3.12 -10.90 -26.19
CA THR A 202 -3.52 -11.54 -24.93
C THR A 202 -4.97 -12.01 -24.97
N ASP A 203 -5.34 -12.98 -24.11
CA ASP A 203 -6.71 -13.52 -24.06
C ASP A 203 -7.58 -12.82 -23.02
N GLU A 204 -7.26 -12.87 -21.75
CA GLU A 204 -8.07 -12.31 -20.65
C GLU A 204 -7.42 -11.10 -19.99
N TYR A 205 -6.20 -11.26 -19.49
CA TYR A 205 -5.45 -10.20 -18.82
C TYR A 205 -4.55 -9.49 -19.81
N LEU A 206 -4.46 -8.16 -19.69
CA LEU A 206 -3.56 -7.38 -20.55
C LEU A 206 -2.09 -7.73 -20.29
N PHE A 207 -1.79 -8.16 -19.06
CA PHE A 207 -0.45 -8.55 -18.63
C PHE A 207 -0.49 -9.83 -17.79
N ALA A 208 -0.11 -10.96 -18.38
CA ALA A 208 -0.06 -12.26 -17.71
C ALA A 208 1.29 -12.48 -17.00
N ILE A 209 1.73 -11.53 -16.15
CA ILE A 209 3.00 -11.60 -15.44
C ILE A 209 2.86 -11.31 -13.94
N SER A 210 3.79 -11.85 -13.15
CA SER A 210 3.83 -11.58 -11.70
C SER A 210 4.45 -10.22 -11.39
N TYR A 211 4.09 -9.67 -10.21
CA TYR A 211 4.75 -8.48 -9.68
C TYR A 211 6.28 -8.66 -9.58
N THR A 212 6.74 -9.82 -9.16
CA THR A 212 8.17 -10.12 -8.98
C THR A 212 8.91 -10.06 -10.31
N THR A 213 8.33 -10.62 -11.36
CA THR A 213 8.86 -10.59 -12.73
C THR A 213 8.94 -9.15 -13.23
N PHE A 214 7.83 -8.40 -13.15
CA PHE A 214 7.82 -7.00 -13.55
C PHE A 214 8.85 -6.16 -12.78
N HIS A 215 8.95 -6.34 -11.45
CA HIS A 215 9.89 -5.59 -10.61
C HIS A 215 11.37 -5.85 -10.99
N LYS A 216 11.70 -7.08 -11.40
CA LYS A 216 13.04 -7.42 -11.92
C LYS A 216 13.33 -6.61 -13.18
N HIS A 217 12.49 -6.72 -14.20
CA HIS A 217 12.68 -6.01 -15.47
C HIS A 217 12.59 -4.49 -15.34
N PHE A 218 11.74 -3.99 -14.44
CA PHE A 218 11.73 -2.57 -14.10
C PHE A 218 13.11 -2.09 -13.62
N LYS A 219 13.77 -2.83 -12.72
CA LYS A 219 15.12 -2.51 -12.24
C LYS A 219 16.16 -2.54 -13.36
N ASP A 220 16.06 -3.50 -14.26
CA ASP A 220 16.97 -3.63 -15.39
C ASP A 220 16.84 -2.41 -16.32
N ILE A 221 15.63 -1.98 -16.63
CA ILE A 221 15.36 -0.76 -17.42
C ILE A 221 15.86 0.48 -16.67
N MET A 222 15.64 0.60 -15.36
CA MET A 222 16.15 1.74 -14.58
C MET A 222 17.69 1.79 -14.61
N LYS A 223 18.37 0.64 -14.57
CA LYS A 223 19.82 0.53 -14.72
C LYS A 223 20.26 0.97 -16.13
N GLN A 224 19.58 0.54 -17.19
CA GLN A 224 19.85 0.96 -18.57
C GLN A 224 19.69 2.47 -18.75
N LEU A 225 18.70 3.07 -18.11
CA LEU A 225 18.44 4.52 -18.11
C LEU A 225 19.39 5.31 -17.20
N ASN A 226 20.27 4.64 -16.47
CA ASN A 226 21.15 5.22 -15.44
C ASN A 226 20.36 6.08 -14.43
N CYS A 227 19.23 5.57 -13.94
CA CYS A 227 18.39 6.27 -12.97
C CYS A 227 17.92 5.35 -11.86
N LYS A 228 17.49 5.95 -10.74
CA LYS A 228 16.98 5.22 -9.56
C LYS A 228 15.57 5.67 -9.28
N HIS A 229 14.59 4.95 -9.85
CA HIS A 229 13.18 5.10 -9.58
C HIS A 229 12.60 3.82 -8.98
N THR A 230 11.51 3.95 -8.26
CA THR A 230 10.63 2.86 -7.86
C THR A 230 9.44 2.79 -8.81
N ILE A 231 8.76 1.64 -8.87
CA ILE A 231 7.53 1.50 -9.67
C ILE A 231 6.49 2.56 -9.25
N HIS A 232 6.44 2.91 -7.96
CA HIS A 232 5.48 3.91 -7.46
C HIS A 232 5.79 5.34 -7.93
N ASP A 233 7.02 5.62 -8.32
CA ASP A 233 7.41 6.92 -8.86
C ASP A 233 6.76 7.20 -10.23
N THR A 234 6.33 6.18 -10.99
CA THR A 234 5.54 6.37 -12.21
C THR A 234 4.22 7.09 -11.91
N ARG A 235 3.53 6.67 -10.86
CA ARG A 235 2.28 7.28 -10.41
C ARG A 235 2.51 8.67 -9.79
N HIS A 236 3.66 8.88 -9.12
CA HIS A 236 4.02 10.21 -8.63
C HIS A 236 4.32 11.16 -9.78
N THR A 237 4.99 10.66 -10.83
CA THR A 237 5.25 11.43 -12.05
C THR A 237 3.93 11.84 -12.71
N PHE A 238 3.02 10.88 -12.92
CA PHE A 238 1.69 11.18 -13.42
C PHE A 238 0.98 12.25 -12.59
N ALA A 239 0.99 12.10 -11.25
CA ALA A 239 0.36 13.05 -10.35
C ALA A 239 0.98 14.45 -10.47
N SER A 240 2.32 14.55 -10.46
CA SER A 240 3.03 15.84 -10.55
C SER A 240 2.84 16.53 -11.89
N LEU A 241 2.87 15.77 -13.00
CA LEU A 241 2.63 16.34 -14.33
C LEU A 241 1.21 16.84 -14.48
N LEU A 242 0.24 16.10 -13.94
CA LEU A 242 -1.16 16.47 -14.03
C LEU A 242 -1.54 17.62 -13.09
N ASP A 243 -0.94 17.67 -11.89
CA ASP A 243 -1.16 18.74 -10.90
C ASP A 243 -0.76 20.12 -11.45
N ALA A 244 0.24 20.15 -12.33
CA ALA A 244 0.70 21.38 -12.98
C ALA A 244 -0.30 21.95 -14.02
N VAL A 245 -1.23 21.13 -14.54
CA VAL A 245 -2.06 21.50 -15.70
C VAL A 245 -3.57 21.23 -15.51
N ALA A 246 -3.96 20.49 -14.49
CA ALA A 246 -5.35 20.10 -14.27
C ALA A 246 -5.88 20.52 -12.88
N PRO A 247 -7.19 20.80 -12.76
CA PRO A 247 -7.79 21.09 -11.46
C PRO A 247 -7.58 19.96 -10.45
N PRO A 248 -7.35 20.26 -9.14
CA PRO A 248 -7.07 19.24 -8.11
C PRO A 248 -8.12 18.13 -8.01
N ASN A 249 -9.40 18.43 -8.24
CA ASN A 249 -10.46 17.42 -8.19
C ASN A 249 -10.37 16.43 -9.36
N THR A 250 -9.89 16.85 -10.52
CA THR A 250 -9.63 15.98 -11.68
C THR A 250 -8.52 14.98 -11.35
N LEU A 251 -7.43 15.46 -10.78
CA LEU A 251 -6.32 14.62 -10.33
C LEU A 251 -6.77 13.59 -9.29
N ARG A 252 -7.54 14.01 -8.28
CA ARG A 252 -8.08 13.10 -7.24
C ARG A 252 -8.96 12.00 -7.83
N SER A 253 -9.83 12.37 -8.80
CA SER A 253 -10.70 11.40 -9.49
C SER A 253 -9.89 10.37 -10.26
N LEU A 254 -8.90 10.79 -11.04
CA LEU A 254 -8.02 9.89 -11.81
C LEU A 254 -7.17 8.99 -10.92
N LEU A 255 -6.69 9.49 -9.79
CA LEU A 255 -5.89 8.72 -8.84
C LEU A 255 -6.73 7.82 -7.92
N GLY A 256 -8.04 8.03 -7.80
CA GLY A 256 -8.90 7.28 -6.86
C GLY A 256 -8.48 7.53 -5.40
N HIS A 257 -8.22 8.77 -5.05
CA HIS A 257 -7.98 9.17 -3.66
C HIS A 257 -9.33 9.42 -2.98
N LYS A 258 -9.44 9.07 -1.68
CA LYS A 258 -10.62 9.43 -0.88
C LYS A 258 -10.82 10.94 -0.94
N GLN A 259 -12.02 11.35 -1.29
CA GLN A 259 -12.41 12.77 -1.18
C GLN A 259 -12.55 13.10 0.31
N GLY A 260 -11.85 14.14 0.75
CA GLY A 260 -11.70 14.48 2.16
C GLY A 260 -12.95 15.03 2.84
N ASP A 261 -13.96 15.52 2.08
CA ASP A 261 -15.13 16.17 2.65
C ASP A 261 -16.42 15.72 1.92
N ILE A 262 -17.54 15.66 2.67
CA ILE A 262 -18.86 15.25 2.19
C ILE A 262 -19.33 16.18 1.06
N THR A 263 -19.06 17.46 1.16
CA THR A 263 -19.41 18.49 0.16
C THR A 263 -18.71 18.23 -1.19
N THR A 264 -17.48 17.71 -1.16
CA THR A 264 -16.73 17.37 -2.38
C THR A 264 -17.21 16.07 -3.02
N ARG A 265 -17.88 15.18 -2.27
CA ARG A 265 -18.45 13.92 -2.80
C ARG A 265 -19.67 14.14 -3.69
N VAL A 266 -20.50 15.14 -3.38
CA VAL A 266 -21.80 15.34 -4.03
C VAL A 266 -21.66 16.08 -5.38
N TYR A 267 -20.60 16.88 -5.58
CA TYR A 267 -20.49 17.79 -6.73
C TYR A 267 -19.38 17.46 -7.75
N THR A 268 -18.71 16.32 -7.69
CA THR A 268 -17.56 16.04 -8.55
C THR A 268 -17.63 14.73 -9.34
N HIS A 269 -18.75 14.46 -9.98
CA HIS A 269 -18.74 13.52 -11.11
C HIS A 269 -18.15 14.23 -12.33
N LYS A 270 -16.81 14.12 -12.50
CA LYS A 270 -16.14 14.59 -13.70
C LYS A 270 -16.59 13.76 -14.90
N THR A 271 -16.97 14.41 -15.97
CA THR A 271 -17.30 13.73 -17.23
C THR A 271 -16.04 13.11 -17.85
N ILE A 272 -16.18 12.04 -18.60
CA ILE A 272 -15.06 11.43 -19.36
C ILE A 272 -14.39 12.49 -20.26
N ARG A 273 -15.14 13.42 -20.80
CA ARG A 273 -14.62 14.51 -21.62
C ARG A 273 -13.67 15.43 -20.86
N GLU A 274 -14.00 15.80 -19.63
CA GLU A 274 -13.13 16.63 -18.78
C GLU A 274 -11.86 15.88 -18.36
N LEU A 275 -12.00 14.60 -17.96
CA LEU A 275 -10.86 13.75 -17.61
C LEU A 275 -9.91 13.57 -18.81
N ARG A 276 -10.46 13.40 -20.01
CA ARG A 276 -9.67 13.28 -21.25
C ARG A 276 -8.90 14.54 -21.55
N LYS A 277 -9.56 15.72 -21.49
CA LYS A 277 -8.86 17.00 -21.69
C LYS A 277 -7.66 17.14 -20.76
N ALA A 278 -7.78 16.72 -19.51
CA ALA A 278 -6.67 16.79 -18.56
C ALA A 278 -5.54 15.82 -18.92
N ILE A 279 -5.87 14.57 -19.28
CA ILE A 279 -4.86 13.55 -19.63
C ILE A 279 -4.10 13.93 -20.91
N GLU A 280 -4.77 14.49 -21.92
CA GLU A 280 -4.13 14.92 -23.17
C GLU A 280 -3.15 16.10 -23.00
N LEU A 281 -3.16 16.78 -21.85
CA LEU A 281 -2.16 17.81 -21.50
C LEU A 281 -0.82 17.20 -21.03
N LEU A 282 -0.74 15.90 -20.76
CA LEU A 282 0.49 15.22 -20.44
C LEU A 282 1.43 15.20 -21.67
N LYS A 283 2.60 15.81 -21.55
CA LYS A 283 3.58 15.95 -22.65
C LYS A 283 4.67 14.91 -22.57
#